data_2a1a5ad2e39541b6eb7735f54022fbee
#
_entry.id   2a1a5ad2e39541b6eb7735f54022fbee
#
_cell.length_a   1.000
_cell.length_b   1.000
_cell.length_c   1.000
_cell.angle_alpha   90.00
_cell.angle_beta   90.00
_cell.angle_gamma   90.00
#
_symmetry.space_group_name_H-M   'P 1'
#
loop_
_entity.id
_entity.type
_entity.pdbx_description
1 polymer ?
#
loop_
_entity_poly.entity_id
_entity_poly.type
_entity_poly.pdbx_seq_one_letter_code
_entity_poly.pdbx_strand_id
1 'polypeptide(L)'
;VNSASINPGKMTLEDIQSYKPLSYAPICAPYHSYKVCGMAPPSSGSLAVLQILGMLSHFDMAKLAPNSEQAIHLISQASRLAFSDRNRYIADPAFSPVPITGLLDEQYLKQRAALIHPTLDMKQAEPGQPVGAKPLSSSAALEYANTSHLSVVAADGSAVSMTTSIENAFGSGLMVNGYLLNNQLTDFSLDARTKDGLWVANRVEAGKRPRSSMAPMMVFN
;
A
#
# COMPACT_ATOMS: atom_id res chain seq x y z
N VAL A 1 10.42 -25.89 -4.61
CA VAL A 1 10.96 -24.62 -5.13
C VAL A 1 12.33 -24.86 -5.77
N ASN A 2 13.29 -25.44 -5.05
CA ASN A 2 14.65 -25.67 -5.56
C ASN A 2 14.73 -26.76 -6.65
N SER A 3 13.71 -27.60 -6.77
CA SER A 3 13.59 -28.66 -7.79
C SER A 3 12.83 -28.21 -9.06
N ALA A 4 12.45 -26.94 -9.17
CA ALA A 4 11.85 -26.43 -10.40
C ALA A 4 12.83 -26.58 -11.57
N SER A 5 12.32 -27.08 -12.71
CA SER A 5 13.13 -27.32 -13.91
C SER A 5 13.57 -26.03 -14.61
N ILE A 6 12.83 -24.93 -14.39
CA ILE A 6 13.13 -23.61 -14.93
C ILE A 6 13.28 -22.65 -13.76
N ASN A 7 14.40 -21.93 -13.70
CA ASN A 7 14.73 -20.95 -12.66
C ASN A 7 14.54 -21.49 -11.24
N PRO A 8 15.31 -22.51 -10.81
CA PRO A 8 15.18 -23.08 -9.47
C PRO A 8 15.39 -22.00 -8.41
N GLY A 9 14.56 -22.03 -7.36
CA GLY A 9 14.68 -21.13 -6.21
C GLY A 9 15.94 -21.44 -5.40
N LYS A 10 16.37 -20.45 -4.60
CA LYS A 10 17.54 -20.58 -3.70
C LYS A 10 17.14 -20.65 -2.22
N MET A 11 15.85 -20.78 -1.93
CA MET A 11 15.33 -20.87 -0.56
C MET A 11 15.89 -22.11 0.14
N THR A 12 16.37 -21.94 1.36
CA THR A 12 16.90 -23.03 2.19
C THR A 12 15.87 -23.48 3.23
N LEU A 13 16.10 -24.62 3.86
CA LEU A 13 15.28 -25.07 4.99
C LEU A 13 15.42 -24.12 6.18
N GLU A 14 16.59 -23.52 6.37
CA GLU A 14 16.87 -22.53 7.42
C GLU A 14 16.04 -21.25 7.21
N ASP A 15 15.88 -20.78 5.97
CA ASP A 15 15.03 -19.62 5.65
C ASP A 15 13.58 -19.87 6.10
N ILE A 16 13.06 -21.08 5.91
CA ILE A 16 11.70 -21.46 6.33
C ILE A 16 11.61 -21.57 7.84
N GLN A 17 12.59 -22.22 8.50
CA GLN A 17 12.59 -22.44 9.94
C GLN A 17 12.80 -21.16 10.74
N SER A 18 13.59 -20.24 10.22
CA SER A 18 13.89 -18.95 10.86
C SER A 18 12.81 -17.89 10.62
N TYR A 19 11.89 -18.10 9.65
CA TYR A 19 10.84 -17.14 9.33
C TYR A 19 9.89 -16.93 10.52
N LYS A 20 9.67 -15.67 10.89
CA LYS A 20 8.71 -15.29 11.94
C LYS A 20 7.72 -14.25 11.40
N PRO A 21 6.43 -14.39 11.71
CA PRO A 21 5.47 -13.35 11.46
C PRO A 21 5.82 -12.10 12.29
N LEU A 22 5.56 -10.93 11.73
CA LEU A 22 5.76 -9.66 12.43
C LEU A 22 4.41 -9.06 12.83
N SER A 23 4.38 -8.43 13.99
CA SER A 23 3.25 -7.65 14.47
C SER A 23 3.62 -6.17 14.43
N TYR A 24 2.72 -5.35 13.92
CA TYR A 24 2.88 -3.89 13.84
C TYR A 24 1.73 -3.20 14.55
N ALA A 25 2.00 -2.08 15.18
CA ALA A 25 0.94 -1.18 15.63
C ALA A 25 0.16 -0.65 14.41
N PRO A 26 -1.17 -0.57 14.47
CA PRO A 26 -1.95 -0.02 13.37
C PRO A 26 -1.65 1.47 13.18
N ILE A 27 -1.78 1.95 11.95
CA ILE A 27 -1.82 3.38 11.65
C ILE A 27 -3.27 3.84 11.64
N CYS A 28 -3.54 4.98 12.25
CA CYS A 28 -4.89 5.52 12.34
C CYS A 28 -4.92 7.00 11.97
N ALA A 29 -6.02 7.45 11.38
CA ALA A 29 -6.33 8.86 11.17
C ALA A 29 -7.82 9.12 11.40
N PRO A 30 -8.21 10.36 11.78
CA PRO A 30 -9.61 10.76 11.84
C PRO A 30 -10.18 10.93 10.43
N TYR A 31 -11.46 10.63 10.28
CA TYR A 31 -12.26 10.99 9.11
C TYR A 31 -13.67 11.33 9.55
N HIS A 32 -14.04 12.61 9.52
CA HIS A 32 -15.25 13.13 10.16
C HIS A 32 -15.32 12.76 11.65
N SER A 33 -16.39 12.08 12.07
CA SER A 33 -16.58 11.59 13.45
C SER A 33 -15.91 10.23 13.72
N TYR A 34 -15.34 9.61 12.71
CA TYR A 34 -14.78 8.26 12.80
C TYR A 34 -13.26 8.28 12.98
N LYS A 35 -12.74 7.24 13.63
CA LYS A 35 -11.33 6.88 13.65
C LYS A 35 -11.12 5.70 12.71
N VAL A 36 -10.35 5.89 11.66
CA VAL A 36 -10.06 4.85 10.66
C VAL A 36 -8.65 4.32 10.90
N CYS A 37 -8.53 3.00 11.10
CA CYS A 37 -7.27 2.34 11.41
C CYS A 37 -6.99 1.21 10.42
N GLY A 38 -5.74 0.98 10.11
CA GLY A 38 -5.35 -0.12 9.24
C GLY A 38 -3.89 -0.54 9.38
N MET A 39 -3.46 -1.51 8.59
CA MET A 39 -2.13 -2.09 8.68
C MET A 39 -1.04 -1.09 8.28
N ALA A 40 0.05 -1.08 9.06
CA ALA A 40 1.23 -0.25 8.78
C ALA A 40 2.07 -0.80 7.60
N PRO A 41 2.99 0.00 7.02
CA PRO A 41 3.98 -0.50 6.07
C PRO A 41 4.75 -1.73 6.60
N PRO A 42 5.15 -2.65 5.71
CA PRO A 42 5.27 -2.52 4.26
C PRO A 42 3.94 -2.59 3.49
N SER A 43 2.79 -2.85 4.13
CA SER A 43 1.53 -2.69 3.44
C SER A 43 1.22 -1.20 3.21
N SER A 44 0.94 -0.86 1.98
CA SER A 44 0.69 0.52 1.57
C SER A 44 -0.79 0.89 1.54
N GLY A 45 -1.66 -0.11 1.47
CA GLY A 45 -3.07 0.11 1.17
C GLY A 45 -3.76 0.98 2.22
N SER A 46 -3.58 0.68 3.51
CA SER A 46 -4.20 1.47 4.57
C SER A 46 -3.70 2.92 4.59
N LEU A 47 -2.38 3.14 4.42
CA LEU A 47 -1.82 4.49 4.38
C LEU A 47 -2.35 5.29 3.18
N ALA A 48 -2.44 4.66 2.01
CA ALA A 48 -3.02 5.29 0.82
C ALA A 48 -4.50 5.65 1.03
N VAL A 49 -5.30 4.76 1.62
CA VAL A 49 -6.71 5.05 1.95
C VAL A 49 -6.83 6.22 2.92
N LEU A 50 -6.00 6.26 3.98
CA LEU A 50 -6.01 7.37 4.93
C LEU A 50 -5.62 8.71 4.28
N GLN A 51 -4.65 8.70 3.35
CA GLN A 51 -4.32 9.89 2.56
C GLN A 51 -5.49 10.33 1.66
N ILE A 52 -6.14 9.38 0.96
CA ILE A 52 -7.30 9.66 0.11
C ILE A 52 -8.42 10.29 0.94
N LEU A 53 -8.78 9.69 2.07
CA LEU A 53 -9.81 10.20 2.97
C LEU A 53 -9.44 11.59 3.51
N GLY A 54 -8.18 11.78 3.93
CA GLY A 54 -7.68 13.06 4.40
C GLY A 54 -7.73 14.16 3.34
N MET A 55 -7.42 13.87 2.07
CA MET A 55 -7.60 14.82 0.97
C MET A 55 -9.08 15.08 0.68
N LEU A 56 -9.91 14.04 0.66
CA LEU A 56 -11.35 14.16 0.39
C LEU A 56 -12.12 14.91 1.49
N SER A 57 -11.60 14.98 2.72
CA SER A 57 -12.20 15.78 3.81
C SER A 57 -12.25 17.29 3.50
N HIS A 58 -11.49 17.76 2.52
CA HIS A 58 -11.50 19.15 2.05
C HIS A 58 -12.55 19.43 0.97
N PHE A 59 -13.34 18.41 0.58
CA PHE A 59 -14.45 18.54 -0.36
C PHE A 59 -15.76 18.16 0.32
N ASP A 60 -16.87 18.78 -0.09
CA ASP A 60 -18.20 18.47 0.45
C ASP A 60 -18.77 17.19 -0.20
N MET A 61 -18.14 16.06 0.14
CA MET A 61 -18.52 14.76 -0.43
C MET A 61 -19.96 14.37 -0.08
N ALA A 62 -20.52 14.87 1.03
CA ALA A 62 -21.89 14.55 1.48
C ALA A 62 -22.97 15.12 0.55
N LYS A 63 -22.67 16.17 -0.21
CA LYS A 63 -23.57 16.74 -1.21
C LYS A 63 -23.56 16.02 -2.55
N LEU A 64 -22.62 15.12 -2.76
CA LEU A 64 -22.50 14.38 -4.02
C LEU A 64 -23.32 13.09 -3.96
N ALA A 65 -24.08 12.82 -5.02
CA ALA A 65 -24.75 11.53 -5.12
C ALA A 65 -23.71 10.40 -5.21
N PRO A 66 -23.95 9.25 -4.55
CA PRO A 66 -23.07 8.08 -4.67
C PRO A 66 -22.89 7.70 -6.14
N ASN A 67 -21.63 7.41 -6.52
CA ASN A 67 -21.24 7.07 -7.89
C ASN A 67 -21.54 8.15 -8.95
N SER A 68 -21.76 9.41 -8.55
CA SER A 68 -21.82 10.51 -9.50
C SER A 68 -20.47 10.73 -10.17
N GLU A 69 -20.49 11.29 -11.38
CA GLU A 69 -19.26 11.63 -12.12
C GLU A 69 -18.29 12.46 -11.28
N GLN A 70 -18.81 13.46 -10.55
CA GLN A 70 -17.99 14.30 -9.68
C GLN A 70 -17.40 13.55 -8.49
N ALA A 71 -18.16 12.65 -7.85
CA ALA A 71 -17.65 11.83 -6.76
C ALA A 71 -16.53 10.89 -7.26
N ILE A 72 -16.74 10.22 -8.38
CA ILE A 72 -15.74 9.34 -9.01
C ILE A 72 -14.50 10.14 -9.41
N HIS A 73 -14.67 11.32 -9.98
CA HIS A 73 -13.57 12.21 -10.35
C HIS A 73 -12.71 12.57 -9.14
N LEU A 74 -13.31 13.11 -8.06
CA LEU A 74 -12.56 13.51 -6.86
C LEU A 74 -11.83 12.34 -6.21
N ILE A 75 -12.48 11.19 -6.08
CA ILE A 75 -11.86 9.96 -5.54
C ILE A 75 -10.70 9.52 -6.43
N SER A 76 -10.87 9.54 -7.75
CA SER A 76 -9.82 9.15 -8.70
C SER A 76 -8.60 10.09 -8.62
N GLN A 77 -8.82 11.41 -8.56
CA GLN A 77 -7.72 12.39 -8.45
C GLN A 77 -6.98 12.26 -7.10
N ALA A 78 -7.70 12.11 -5.98
CA ALA A 78 -7.10 11.87 -4.67
C ALA A 78 -6.29 10.56 -4.65
N SER A 79 -6.81 9.51 -5.29
CA SER A 79 -6.11 8.22 -5.42
C SER A 79 -4.81 8.37 -6.21
N ARG A 80 -4.80 9.09 -7.32
CA ARG A 80 -3.56 9.36 -8.10
C ARG A 80 -2.49 10.03 -7.26
N LEU A 81 -2.86 11.03 -6.45
CA LEU A 81 -1.93 11.73 -5.56
C LEU A 81 -1.39 10.81 -4.47
N ALA A 82 -2.26 10.04 -3.81
CA ALA A 82 -1.84 9.08 -2.79
C ALA A 82 -0.92 8.00 -3.37
N PHE A 83 -1.23 7.49 -4.57
CA PHE A 83 -0.41 6.47 -5.24
C PHE A 83 0.93 7.02 -5.75
N SER A 84 1.02 8.30 -6.13
CA SER A 84 2.30 8.91 -6.48
C SER A 84 3.23 8.99 -5.25
N ASP A 85 2.71 9.38 -4.08
CA ASP A 85 3.44 9.37 -2.81
C ASP A 85 3.82 7.94 -2.40
N ARG A 86 2.87 7.02 -2.49
CA ARG A 86 3.09 5.59 -2.23
C ARG A 86 4.26 5.04 -3.03
N ASN A 87 4.28 5.30 -4.31
CA ASN A 87 5.32 4.77 -5.21
C ASN A 87 6.71 5.29 -4.87
N ARG A 88 6.82 6.46 -4.28
CA ARG A 88 8.10 7.05 -3.88
C ARG A 88 8.53 6.62 -2.47
N TYR A 89 7.62 6.60 -1.50
CA TYR A 89 7.98 6.58 -0.09
C TYR A 89 7.68 5.28 0.63
N ILE A 90 6.73 4.45 0.16
CA ILE A 90 6.29 3.29 0.93
C ILE A 90 7.06 2.04 0.55
N ALA A 91 7.68 1.44 1.56
CA ALA A 91 8.45 0.19 1.50
C ALA A 91 8.53 -0.42 2.90
N ASP A 92 9.35 -1.45 3.06
CA ASP A 92 9.66 -2.03 4.38
C ASP A 92 10.40 -0.99 5.25
N PRO A 93 9.79 -0.55 6.38
CA PRO A 93 10.36 0.49 7.23
C PRO A 93 11.67 0.07 7.91
N ALA A 94 11.95 -1.23 8.02
CA ALA A 94 13.23 -1.72 8.54
C ALA A 94 14.42 -1.41 7.59
N PHE A 95 14.15 -1.18 6.30
CA PHE A 95 15.16 -0.95 5.26
C PHE A 95 15.10 0.45 4.64
N SER A 96 13.93 1.06 4.66
CA SER A 96 13.72 2.40 4.11
C SER A 96 12.74 3.17 5.01
N PRO A 97 13.15 4.29 5.61
CA PRO A 97 12.26 5.05 6.48
C PRO A 97 11.07 5.58 5.69
N VAL A 98 9.87 5.28 6.18
CA VAL A 98 8.60 5.73 5.61
C VAL A 98 8.12 6.93 6.44
N PRO A 99 7.91 8.11 5.85
CA PRO A 99 7.51 9.31 6.58
C PRO A 99 5.98 9.30 6.88
N ILE A 100 5.50 8.31 7.66
CA ILE A 100 4.07 8.09 7.92
C ILE A 100 3.41 9.34 8.49
N THR A 101 4.02 9.96 9.52
CA THR A 101 3.47 11.17 10.14
C THR A 101 3.35 12.33 9.15
N GLY A 102 4.38 12.53 8.32
CA GLY A 102 4.35 13.59 7.29
C GLY A 102 3.34 13.32 6.17
N LEU A 103 3.15 12.05 5.78
CA LEU A 103 2.18 11.65 4.77
C LEU A 103 0.72 11.81 5.25
N LEU A 104 0.50 11.74 6.57
CA LEU A 104 -0.82 11.92 7.20
C LEU A 104 -0.98 13.29 7.88
N ASP A 105 0.00 14.18 7.73
CA ASP A 105 -0.09 15.53 8.27
C ASP A 105 -1.22 16.32 7.59
N GLU A 106 -2.04 17.01 8.40
CA GLU A 106 -3.24 17.71 7.93
C GLU A 106 -2.89 18.81 6.92
N GLN A 107 -1.83 19.57 7.18
CA GLN A 107 -1.40 20.65 6.29
C GLN A 107 -0.87 20.08 4.96
N TYR A 108 -0.12 18.97 5.03
CA TYR A 108 0.33 18.27 3.83
C TYR A 108 -0.86 17.76 3.00
N LEU A 109 -1.83 17.09 3.62
CA LEU A 109 -3.02 16.57 2.93
C LEU A 109 -3.86 17.70 2.33
N LYS A 110 -3.98 18.85 3.00
CA LYS A 110 -4.61 20.06 2.47
C LYS A 110 -3.89 20.59 1.23
N GLN A 111 -2.56 20.65 1.26
CA GLN A 111 -1.77 21.04 0.08
C GLN A 111 -1.96 20.09 -1.09
N ARG A 112 -2.01 18.78 -0.82
CA ARG A 112 -2.27 17.77 -1.85
C ARG A 112 -3.69 17.90 -2.41
N ALA A 113 -4.69 18.10 -1.57
CA ALA A 113 -6.08 18.30 -1.97
C ALA A 113 -6.24 19.54 -2.87
N ALA A 114 -5.48 20.61 -2.63
CA ALA A 114 -5.51 21.83 -3.44
C ALA A 114 -5.03 21.61 -4.89
N LEU A 115 -4.36 20.50 -5.20
CA LEU A 115 -3.99 20.13 -6.57
C LEU A 115 -5.16 19.49 -7.36
N ILE A 116 -6.23 19.11 -6.67
CA ILE A 116 -7.41 18.48 -7.29
C ILE A 116 -8.31 19.56 -7.84
N HIS A 117 -8.40 19.64 -9.17
CA HIS A 117 -9.38 20.51 -9.80
C HIS A 117 -10.75 19.80 -9.82
N PRO A 118 -11.88 20.49 -9.54
CA PRO A 118 -13.19 19.85 -9.44
C PRO A 118 -13.67 19.13 -10.72
N THR A 119 -13.18 19.54 -11.89
CA THR A 119 -13.66 19.05 -13.20
C THR A 119 -12.55 18.72 -14.20
N LEU A 120 -11.30 19.12 -13.94
CA LEU A 120 -10.18 18.87 -14.86
C LEU A 120 -9.31 17.72 -14.36
N ASP A 121 -9.00 16.80 -15.26
CA ASP A 121 -8.07 15.69 -14.97
C ASP A 121 -6.63 16.20 -14.85
N MET A 122 -5.94 15.82 -13.78
CA MET A 122 -4.52 16.19 -13.56
C MET A 122 -3.54 15.44 -14.48
N LYS A 123 -4.02 14.55 -15.34
CA LYS A 123 -3.22 13.71 -16.27
C LYS A 123 -2.12 12.90 -15.56
N GLN A 124 -1.18 13.57 -14.89
CA GLN A 124 -0.08 12.94 -14.14
C GLN A 124 -0.01 13.53 -12.73
N ALA A 125 0.09 12.66 -11.74
CA ALA A 125 0.28 13.03 -10.34
C ALA A 125 1.77 12.88 -9.95
N GLU A 126 2.36 13.97 -9.48
CA GLU A 126 3.72 13.93 -8.94
C GLU A 126 3.68 13.70 -7.42
N PRO A 127 4.65 12.97 -6.86
CA PRO A 127 4.77 12.80 -5.41
C PRO A 127 5.10 14.12 -4.73
N GLY A 128 4.47 14.36 -3.59
CA GLY A 128 4.73 15.55 -2.78
C GLY A 128 6.03 15.44 -1.95
N GLN A 129 6.20 16.37 -1.01
CA GLN A 129 7.34 16.45 -0.11
C GLN A 129 6.85 16.46 1.35
N PRO A 130 6.40 15.33 1.90
CA PRO A 130 5.96 15.26 3.29
C PRO A 130 7.14 15.49 4.24
N VAL A 131 6.87 16.02 5.44
CA VAL A 131 7.89 16.17 6.48
C VAL A 131 8.53 14.81 6.79
N GLY A 132 9.85 14.77 6.88
CA GLY A 132 10.62 13.54 7.08
C GLY A 132 10.90 12.74 5.80
N ALA A 133 10.47 13.22 4.62
CA ALA A 133 10.80 12.61 3.35
C ALA A 133 12.30 12.62 3.08
N LYS A 134 12.82 11.50 2.57
CA LYS A 134 14.18 11.42 2.03
C LYS A 134 14.18 11.50 0.50
N PRO A 135 15.29 11.89 -0.13
CA PRO A 135 15.41 11.89 -1.58
C PRO A 135 15.40 10.43 -2.09
N LEU A 136 14.25 10.00 -2.57
CA LEU A 136 13.99 8.68 -3.12
C LEU A 136 13.36 8.83 -4.50
N SER A 137 13.49 7.79 -5.31
CA SER A 137 12.80 7.71 -6.59
C SER A 137 11.57 6.84 -6.53
N SER A 138 10.62 7.10 -7.43
CA SER A 138 9.39 6.32 -7.53
C SER A 138 9.65 4.91 -8.06
N SER A 139 8.98 3.92 -7.49
CA SER A 139 8.95 2.55 -7.98
C SER A 139 8.04 2.44 -9.19
N ALA A 140 8.48 1.69 -10.21
CA ALA A 140 7.68 1.31 -11.38
C ALA A 140 7.17 -0.13 -11.29
N ALA A 141 7.10 -0.72 -10.08
CA ALA A 141 6.60 -2.07 -9.89
C ALA A 141 5.16 -2.21 -10.38
N LEU A 142 4.91 -3.25 -11.19
CA LEU A 142 3.57 -3.62 -11.61
C LEU A 142 2.92 -4.45 -10.50
N GLU A 143 1.69 -4.12 -10.16
CA GLU A 143 0.91 -4.85 -9.16
C GLU A 143 -0.33 -5.44 -9.81
N TYR A 144 -0.59 -6.73 -9.55
CA TYR A 144 -1.73 -7.45 -10.07
C TYR A 144 -2.86 -7.53 -9.04
N ALA A 145 -4.10 -7.50 -9.50
CA ALA A 145 -5.30 -7.48 -8.65
C ALA A 145 -5.81 -8.91 -8.39
N ASN A 146 -5.10 -9.70 -7.60
CA ASN A 146 -5.50 -11.09 -7.27
C ASN A 146 -5.35 -11.35 -5.77
N THR A 147 -6.30 -10.86 -4.99
CA THR A 147 -6.25 -10.89 -3.54
C THR A 147 -7.66 -11.08 -2.99
N SER A 148 -7.79 -11.81 -1.89
CA SER A 148 -9.06 -12.00 -1.19
C SER A 148 -9.06 -11.24 0.12
N HIS A 149 -10.24 -10.75 0.51
CA HIS A 149 -10.45 -10.06 1.78
C HIS A 149 -11.68 -10.60 2.48
N LEU A 150 -11.62 -10.68 3.81
CA LEU A 150 -12.76 -11.01 4.65
C LEU A 150 -12.82 -10.07 5.87
N SER A 151 -14.04 -9.76 6.28
CA SER A 151 -14.32 -9.05 7.52
C SER A 151 -15.36 -9.85 8.30
N VAL A 152 -15.10 -10.08 9.57
CA VAL A 152 -15.99 -10.85 10.46
C VAL A 152 -16.14 -10.06 11.77
N VAL A 153 -17.38 -9.96 12.24
CA VAL A 153 -17.70 -9.42 13.57
C VAL A 153 -18.50 -10.48 14.32
N ALA A 154 -18.01 -10.87 15.49
CA ALA A 154 -18.67 -11.83 16.35
C ALA A 154 -19.73 -11.17 17.24
N ALA A 155 -20.59 -11.97 17.85
CA ALA A 155 -21.66 -11.47 18.71
C ALA A 155 -21.15 -10.75 19.97
N ASP A 156 -19.95 -11.05 20.43
CA ASP A 156 -19.29 -10.39 21.58
C ASP A 156 -18.58 -9.09 21.18
N GLY A 157 -18.64 -8.67 19.91
CA GLY A 157 -17.97 -7.50 19.38
C GLY A 157 -16.52 -7.73 18.92
N SER A 158 -15.97 -8.93 19.06
CA SER A 158 -14.67 -9.28 18.48
C SER A 158 -14.74 -9.17 16.97
N ALA A 159 -13.73 -8.56 16.35
CA ALA A 159 -13.70 -8.31 14.91
C ALA A 159 -12.37 -8.70 14.28
N VAL A 160 -12.45 -9.22 13.05
CA VAL A 160 -11.29 -9.53 12.21
C VAL A 160 -11.47 -8.88 10.85
N SER A 161 -10.46 -8.19 10.38
CA SER A 161 -10.32 -7.71 9.01
C SER A 161 -9.04 -8.32 8.45
N MET A 162 -9.16 -9.24 7.49
CA MET A 162 -8.03 -10.01 6.97
C MET A 162 -7.97 -9.95 5.45
N THR A 163 -6.82 -9.59 4.94
CA THR A 163 -6.49 -9.69 3.52
C THR A 163 -5.46 -10.79 3.32
N THR A 164 -5.68 -11.68 2.35
CA THR A 164 -4.79 -12.79 2.03
C THR A 164 -4.55 -12.86 0.53
N SER A 165 -3.33 -13.17 0.13
CA SER A 165 -2.90 -13.18 -1.26
C SER A 165 -1.79 -14.20 -1.49
N ILE A 166 -1.75 -14.74 -2.69
CA ILE A 166 -0.58 -15.41 -3.25
C ILE A 166 0.00 -14.61 -4.43
N GLU A 167 -0.42 -13.35 -4.57
CA GLU A 167 -0.16 -12.33 -5.57
C GLU A 167 -0.83 -12.67 -6.91
N ASN A 168 -0.25 -13.45 -7.80
CA ASN A 168 -0.90 -13.86 -9.05
C ASN A 168 -1.98 -14.94 -8.78
N ALA A 169 -2.97 -15.08 -9.66
CA ALA A 169 -4.09 -16.04 -9.54
C ALA A 169 -3.63 -17.48 -9.25
N PHE A 170 -2.48 -17.89 -9.80
CA PHE A 170 -1.83 -19.19 -9.54
C PHE A 170 -0.48 -19.03 -8.83
N GLY A 171 -0.23 -17.88 -8.20
CA GLY A 171 1.02 -17.57 -7.53
C GLY A 171 2.23 -17.78 -8.44
N SER A 172 3.23 -18.51 -7.97
CA SER A 172 4.42 -18.89 -8.74
C SER A 172 4.19 -20.05 -9.73
N GLY A 173 2.97 -20.60 -9.82
CA GLY A 173 2.68 -21.81 -10.57
C GLY A 173 3.22 -23.11 -9.94
N LEU A 174 3.88 -23.02 -8.79
CA LEU A 174 4.41 -24.18 -8.08
C LEU A 174 3.42 -24.64 -6.98
N MET A 175 3.18 -25.95 -6.94
CA MET A 175 2.31 -26.56 -5.93
C MET A 175 3.13 -27.45 -4.99
N VAL A 176 2.86 -27.34 -3.69
CA VAL A 176 3.46 -28.18 -2.65
C VAL A 176 2.38 -28.61 -1.68
N ASN A 177 2.29 -29.90 -1.41
CA ASN A 177 1.32 -30.48 -0.47
C ASN A 177 -0.14 -30.02 -0.71
N GLY A 178 -0.54 -29.82 -1.97
CA GLY A 178 -1.90 -29.48 -2.35
C GLY A 178 -2.24 -27.97 -2.32
N TYR A 179 -1.27 -27.07 -2.09
CA TYR A 179 -1.46 -25.62 -2.18
C TYR A 179 -0.42 -24.94 -3.07
N LEU A 180 -0.84 -23.84 -3.67
CA LEU A 180 0.03 -23.03 -4.53
C LEU A 180 0.93 -22.12 -3.69
N LEU A 181 2.19 -22.00 -4.12
CA LEU A 181 3.13 -21.05 -3.54
C LEU A 181 2.93 -19.66 -4.16
N ASN A 182 3.12 -18.62 -3.35
CA ASN A 182 3.03 -17.24 -3.81
C ASN A 182 4.19 -16.85 -4.74
N ASN A 183 4.04 -15.70 -5.42
CA ASN A 183 5.08 -15.03 -6.19
C ASN A 183 5.30 -13.59 -5.69
N GLN A 184 5.12 -13.32 -4.41
CA GLN A 184 5.15 -11.98 -3.78
C GLN A 184 6.44 -11.19 -4.05
N LEU A 185 7.54 -11.84 -4.44
CA LEU A 185 8.78 -11.14 -4.80
C LEU A 185 8.63 -10.23 -6.03
N THR A 186 7.61 -10.46 -6.86
CA THR A 186 7.31 -9.59 -8.00
C THR A 186 6.76 -8.22 -7.58
N ASP A 187 6.32 -8.07 -6.32
CA ASP A 187 5.90 -6.79 -5.75
C ASP A 187 7.07 -5.82 -5.48
N PHE A 188 8.31 -6.29 -5.53
CA PHE A 188 9.48 -5.42 -5.49
C PHE A 188 9.65 -4.64 -6.80
N SER A 189 10.28 -3.46 -6.68
CA SER A 189 10.86 -2.81 -7.85
C SER A 189 12.09 -3.59 -8.29
N LEU A 190 12.15 -3.98 -9.57
CA LEU A 190 13.30 -4.67 -10.14
C LEU A 190 14.51 -3.74 -10.27
N ASP A 191 14.26 -2.43 -10.47
CA ASP A 191 15.31 -1.43 -10.49
C ASP A 191 15.61 -0.95 -9.06
N ALA A 192 16.86 -1.13 -8.64
CA ALA A 192 17.31 -0.64 -7.33
C ALA A 192 17.55 0.88 -7.33
N ARG A 193 17.92 1.44 -8.49
CA ARG A 193 18.18 2.87 -8.69
C ARG A 193 17.61 3.33 -10.02
N THR A 194 17.25 4.61 -10.08
CA THR A 194 16.95 5.28 -11.36
C THR A 194 18.21 5.66 -12.12
N LYS A 195 18.03 6.13 -13.37
CA LYS A 195 19.13 6.65 -14.21
C LYS A 195 19.88 7.80 -13.53
N ASP A 196 19.20 8.59 -12.71
CA ASP A 196 19.78 9.70 -11.95
C ASP A 196 20.49 9.24 -10.66
N GLY A 197 20.61 7.94 -10.43
CA GLY A 197 21.33 7.34 -9.30
C GLY A 197 20.55 7.34 -7.97
N LEU A 198 19.31 7.83 -7.93
CA LEU A 198 18.48 7.82 -6.72
C LEU A 198 17.99 6.40 -6.39
N TRP A 199 18.02 6.07 -5.11
CA TRP A 199 17.51 4.80 -4.62
C TRP A 199 15.99 4.72 -4.73
N VAL A 200 15.50 3.54 -5.11
CA VAL A 200 14.08 3.17 -5.03
C VAL A 200 13.80 2.55 -3.66
N ALA A 201 12.81 3.09 -2.94
CA ALA A 201 12.48 2.58 -1.59
C ALA A 201 12.13 1.09 -1.61
N ASN A 202 11.30 0.65 -2.57
CA ASN A 202 10.82 -0.73 -2.71
C ASN A 202 11.74 -1.61 -3.55
N ARG A 203 13.06 -1.36 -3.62
CA ARG A 203 14.04 -2.22 -4.29
C ARG A 203 14.22 -3.55 -3.58
N VAL A 204 14.68 -4.56 -4.28
CA VAL A 204 15.01 -5.88 -3.72
C VAL A 204 16.23 -5.75 -2.81
N GLU A 205 16.12 -6.29 -1.59
CA GLU A 205 17.23 -6.46 -0.62
C GLU A 205 17.03 -7.75 0.17
N ALA A 206 18.13 -8.37 0.61
CA ALA A 206 18.07 -9.59 1.43
C ALA A 206 17.34 -9.34 2.75
N GLY A 207 16.42 -10.22 3.12
CA GLY A 207 15.61 -10.12 4.34
C GLY A 207 14.50 -9.08 4.32
N LYS A 208 14.40 -8.26 3.28
CA LYS A 208 13.37 -7.22 3.12
C LYS A 208 12.04 -7.82 2.68
N ARG A 209 10.95 -7.26 3.17
CA ARG A 209 9.60 -7.57 2.71
C ARG A 209 9.21 -6.66 1.55
N PRO A 210 8.56 -7.18 0.50
CA PRO A 210 8.05 -6.35 -0.57
C PRO A 210 6.92 -5.46 -0.07
N ARG A 211 6.71 -4.32 -0.73
CA ARG A 211 5.53 -3.50 -0.54
C ARG A 211 4.30 -4.28 -1.00
N SER A 212 3.23 -4.21 -0.22
CA SER A 212 1.93 -4.79 -0.53
C SER A 212 0.88 -3.68 -0.67
N SER A 213 -0.21 -3.95 -1.38
CA SER A 213 -1.39 -3.08 -1.48
C SER A 213 -2.57 -3.54 -0.60
N MET A 214 -2.40 -4.61 0.17
CA MET A 214 -3.41 -5.11 1.09
C MET A 214 -3.81 -4.04 2.12
N ALA A 215 -5.11 -3.88 2.35
CA ALA A 215 -5.67 -2.83 3.20
C ALA A 215 -6.70 -3.37 4.19
N PRO A 216 -6.32 -4.28 5.11
CA PRO A 216 -7.23 -4.63 6.20
C PRO A 216 -7.43 -3.40 7.09
N MET A 217 -8.68 -2.96 7.25
CA MET A 217 -9.02 -1.74 7.98
C MET A 217 -10.17 -1.96 8.94
N MET A 218 -10.22 -1.13 9.97
CA MET A 218 -11.32 -1.03 10.93
C MET A 218 -11.69 0.43 11.13
N VAL A 219 -12.99 0.67 11.30
CA VAL A 219 -13.55 2.01 11.56
C VAL A 219 -14.20 1.99 12.93
N PHE A 220 -13.87 2.98 13.73
CA PHE A 220 -14.39 3.16 15.09
C PHE A 220 -15.15 4.49 15.20
N ASN A 221 -16.22 4.48 16.01
CA ASN A 221 -16.95 5.70 16.42
C ASN A 221 -16.18 6.46 17.48
#